data_3c3eb4df3654ee484f1f0a2250d0e943
#
_entry.id   3c3eb4df3654ee484f1f0a2250d0e943
#
_cell.length_a   1.000
_cell.length_b   1.000
_cell.length_c   1.000
_cell.angle_alpha   90.00
_cell.angle_beta   90.00
_cell.angle_gamma   90.00
#
_symmetry.space_group_name_H-M   'P 1'
#
loop_
_entity.id
_entity.type
_entity.pdbx_description
1 polymer ?
#
loop_
_entity_poly.entity_id
_entity_poly.type
_entity_poly.pdbx_seq_one_letter_code
_entity_poly.pdbx_strand_id
1 'polypeptide(L)'
;MSATNQSWRMLLPHDGMIGMSPQVGRVSVPMAGITHLRTSDGRRCPALRGVWSEAGRSLYVLLVPYDVRVSRMMQDVNRGDVIEFVGMSGERRDAGGDTHYAVVVHDMNVVRTNASRMENGN
;
A
#
# COMPACT_ATOMS: atom_id res chain seq x y z
N MET A 1 -18.59 -23.85 -12.20
CA MET A 1 -17.42 -23.32 -12.64
C MET A 1 -17.25 -21.84 -12.44
N SER A 2 -18.17 -21.07 -12.85
CA SER A 2 -18.04 -19.64 -12.77
C SER A 2 -17.91 -19.14 -11.35
N ALA A 3 -18.55 -19.77 -10.39
CA ALA A 3 -18.47 -19.34 -9.00
C ALA A 3 -17.05 -19.41 -8.47
N THR A 4 -16.27 -20.39 -8.93
CA THR A 4 -14.90 -20.53 -8.50
C THR A 4 -14.01 -19.44 -9.05
N ASN A 5 -14.47 -18.75 -10.07
CA ASN A 5 -13.68 -17.70 -10.68
C ASN A 5 -13.71 -16.40 -9.90
N GLN A 6 -14.56 -16.30 -8.90
CA GLN A 6 -14.68 -15.06 -8.13
C GLN A 6 -13.39 -14.70 -7.43
N SER A 7 -12.72 -15.69 -6.84
CA SER A 7 -11.46 -15.44 -6.17
C SER A 7 -10.36 -15.01 -7.14
N TRP A 8 -10.50 -15.36 -8.39
CA TRP A 8 -9.52 -15.04 -9.41
C TRP A 8 -9.63 -13.60 -9.87
N ARG A 9 -10.73 -12.95 -9.53
CA ARG A 9 -10.90 -11.53 -9.80
C ARG A 9 -10.06 -10.66 -8.88
N MET A 10 -9.50 -11.26 -7.82
CA MET A 10 -8.58 -10.51 -7.00
C MET A 10 -7.29 -10.26 -7.77
N LEU A 11 -6.84 -9.04 -7.69
CA LEU A 11 -5.61 -8.65 -8.35
C LEU A 11 -4.42 -9.22 -7.59
N LEU A 12 -3.54 -9.89 -8.30
CA LEU A 12 -2.26 -10.27 -7.71
C LEU A 12 -1.45 -8.99 -7.50
N PRO A 13 -0.61 -8.96 -6.47
CA PRO A 13 0.07 -7.71 -6.10
C PRO A 13 0.80 -7.01 -7.23
N HIS A 14 1.40 -7.76 -8.14
CA HIS A 14 2.16 -7.17 -9.24
C HIS A 14 1.35 -6.94 -10.50
N ASP A 15 0.11 -7.41 -10.55
CA ASP A 15 -0.71 -7.29 -11.76
C ASP A 15 -1.00 -5.83 -12.08
N GLY A 16 -0.83 -5.48 -13.34
CA GLY A 16 -1.12 -4.13 -13.80
C GLY A 16 -0.09 -3.09 -13.40
N MET A 17 0.98 -3.49 -12.74
CA MET A 17 2.06 -2.55 -12.40
C MET A 17 2.93 -2.29 -13.62
N ILE A 18 3.29 -1.02 -13.79
CA ILE A 18 4.12 -0.56 -14.89
C ILE A 18 5.39 0.04 -14.33
N GLY A 19 6.52 -0.25 -14.96
CA GLY A 19 7.80 0.34 -14.59
C GLY A 19 8.31 -0.10 -13.24
N MET A 20 8.15 -1.37 -12.90
CA MET A 20 8.53 -1.88 -11.60
C MET A 20 10.04 -1.87 -11.40
N SER A 21 10.44 -1.46 -10.20
CA SER A 21 11.84 -1.51 -9.78
C SER A 21 11.91 -1.74 -8.27
N PRO A 22 12.99 -2.37 -7.79
CA PRO A 22 13.18 -2.56 -6.35
C PRO A 22 13.22 -1.22 -5.62
N GLN A 23 12.60 -1.19 -4.45
CA GLN A 23 12.50 0.05 -3.69
C GLN A 23 12.59 -0.24 -2.20
N VAL A 24 13.35 0.59 -1.51
CA VAL A 24 13.43 0.63 -0.06
C VAL A 24 13.10 2.03 0.37
N GLY A 25 12.32 2.20 1.41
CA GLY A 25 12.02 3.57 1.82
C GLY A 25 11.12 3.64 3.05
N ARG A 26 10.70 4.86 3.32
CA ARG A 26 9.81 5.19 4.42
C ARG A 26 8.64 6.00 3.90
N VAL A 27 7.46 5.70 4.43
CA VAL A 27 6.27 6.48 4.15
C VAL A 27 5.53 6.74 5.44
N SER A 28 4.89 7.89 5.54
CA SER A 28 3.99 8.16 6.65
C SER A 28 2.57 7.75 6.26
N VAL A 29 1.77 7.44 7.26
CA VAL A 29 0.40 6.97 7.05
C VAL A 29 -0.56 8.03 7.55
N PRO A 30 -1.18 8.80 6.63
CA PRO A 30 -2.08 9.86 7.06
C PRO A 30 -3.44 9.36 7.48
N MET A 31 -3.81 8.14 7.06
CA MET A 31 -5.12 7.59 7.35
C MET A 31 -4.99 6.08 7.51
N ALA A 32 -5.45 5.58 8.64
CA ALA A 32 -5.45 4.14 8.90
C ALA A 32 -6.52 3.44 8.04
N GLY A 33 -6.32 2.14 7.87
CA GLY A 33 -7.29 1.31 7.18
C GLY A 33 -6.92 1.05 5.72
N ILE A 34 -7.24 -0.16 5.31
CA ILE A 34 -7.00 -0.60 3.93
C ILE A 34 -8.12 -0.09 3.04
N THR A 35 -7.74 0.55 1.96
CA THR A 35 -8.67 0.94 0.91
C THR A 35 -8.60 -0.07 -0.23
N HIS A 36 -9.52 0.04 -1.17
CA HIS A 36 -9.55 -0.85 -2.33
C HIS A 36 -9.61 0.00 -3.59
N LEU A 37 -8.55 -0.09 -4.38
CA LEU A 37 -8.51 0.53 -5.69
C LEU A 37 -9.17 -0.41 -6.69
N ARG A 38 -10.07 0.13 -7.50
CA ARG A 38 -10.67 -0.67 -8.57
C ARG A 38 -9.87 -0.47 -9.85
N THR A 39 -9.47 -1.56 -10.46
CA THR A 39 -8.74 -1.53 -11.72
C THR A 39 -9.72 -1.43 -12.89
N SER A 40 -9.20 -1.12 -14.08
CA SER A 40 -10.02 -0.96 -15.27
C SER A 40 -10.75 -2.25 -15.67
N ASP A 41 -10.23 -3.40 -15.29
CA ASP A 41 -10.87 -4.69 -15.58
C ASP A 41 -11.79 -5.15 -14.45
N GLY A 42 -12.09 -4.28 -13.48
CA GLY A 42 -13.06 -4.56 -12.43
C GLY A 42 -12.52 -5.32 -11.24
N ARG A 43 -11.24 -5.59 -11.21
CA ARG A 43 -10.64 -6.28 -10.06
C ARG A 43 -10.35 -5.27 -8.94
N ARG A 44 -10.17 -5.79 -7.74
CA ARG A 44 -9.88 -4.97 -6.56
C ARG A 44 -8.44 -5.13 -6.14
N CYS A 45 -7.81 -4.01 -5.82
CA CYS A 45 -6.45 -3.97 -5.30
C CYS A 45 -6.47 -3.36 -3.91
N PRO A 46 -6.25 -4.16 -2.84
CA PRO A 46 -6.17 -3.58 -1.51
C PRO A 46 -4.89 -2.77 -1.37
N ALA A 47 -4.97 -1.66 -0.68
CA ALA A 47 -3.83 -0.80 -0.49
C ALA A 47 -3.98 0.04 0.77
N LEU A 48 -2.84 0.34 1.38
CA LEU A 48 -2.75 1.31 2.47
C LEU A 48 -2.23 2.61 1.88
N ARG A 49 -2.87 3.72 2.21
CA ARG A 49 -2.44 5.02 1.70
C ARG A 49 -1.23 5.51 2.46
N GLY A 50 -0.22 5.94 1.72
CA GLY A 50 0.98 6.50 2.31
C GLY A 50 1.37 7.81 1.69
N VAL A 51 2.25 8.54 2.37
CA VAL A 51 2.85 9.75 1.85
C VAL A 51 4.35 9.60 1.91
N TRP A 52 4.96 9.72 0.75
CA TRP A 52 6.40 9.67 0.61
C TRP A 52 6.90 11.09 0.50
N SER A 53 7.82 11.47 1.39
CA SER A 53 8.43 12.80 1.35
C SER A 53 9.87 12.67 0.91
N GLU A 54 10.20 13.39 -0.14
CA GLU A 54 11.55 13.37 -0.69
C GLU A 54 11.89 14.74 -1.27
N ALA A 55 13.04 15.27 -0.91
CA ALA A 55 13.53 16.55 -1.43
C ALA A 55 12.52 17.69 -1.29
N GLY A 56 11.82 17.75 -0.16
CA GLY A 56 10.84 18.81 0.11
C GLY A 56 9.52 18.62 -0.61
N ARG A 57 9.33 17.50 -1.29
CA ARG A 57 8.10 17.19 -2.02
C ARG A 57 7.38 16.03 -1.34
N SER A 58 6.06 16.04 -1.42
CA SER A 58 5.25 14.94 -0.91
C SER A 58 4.52 14.26 -2.06
N LEU A 59 4.54 12.95 -2.02
CA LEU A 59 3.91 12.13 -3.06
C LEU A 59 2.99 11.11 -2.38
N TYR A 60 1.75 11.06 -2.82
CA TYR A 60 0.84 10.03 -2.35
C TYR A 60 1.19 8.70 -3.03
N VAL A 61 1.20 7.65 -2.24
CA VAL A 61 1.58 6.33 -2.72
C VAL A 61 0.61 5.29 -2.17
N LEU A 62 0.33 4.28 -2.99
CA LEU A 62 -0.47 3.15 -2.57
C LEU A 62 0.46 2.02 -2.17
N LEU A 63 0.34 1.57 -0.92
CA LEU A 63 1.14 0.46 -0.42
C LEU A 63 0.32 -0.81 -0.55
N VAL A 64 0.73 -1.67 -1.47
CA VAL A 64 0.01 -2.89 -1.80
C VAL A 64 0.68 -4.06 -1.07
N PRO A 65 -0.04 -4.81 -0.24
CA PRO A 65 0.56 -5.95 0.45
C PRO A 65 0.91 -7.06 -0.54
N TYR A 66 2.11 -7.58 -0.43
CA TYR A 66 2.54 -8.67 -1.28
C TYR A 66 1.80 -9.98 -0.95
N ASP A 67 1.51 -10.20 0.33
CA ASP A 67 0.86 -11.41 0.80
C ASP A 67 -0.01 -11.13 2.02
N VAL A 68 -0.64 -12.18 2.54
CA VAL A 68 -1.54 -12.07 3.69
C VAL A 68 -0.81 -11.58 4.94
N ARG A 69 0.44 -11.99 5.11
CA ARG A 69 1.26 -11.57 6.26
C ARG A 69 1.43 -10.06 6.26
N VAL A 70 1.82 -9.50 5.13
CA VAL A 70 1.99 -8.05 5.02
C VAL A 70 0.65 -7.33 5.15
N SER A 71 -0.42 -7.90 4.60
CA SER A 71 -1.74 -7.32 4.72
C SER A 71 -2.16 -7.20 6.19
N ARG A 72 -1.89 -8.23 7.00
CA ARG A 72 -2.18 -8.19 8.43
C ARG A 72 -1.36 -7.12 9.14
N MET A 73 -0.09 -6.99 8.77
CA MET A 73 0.75 -5.93 9.34
C MET A 73 0.18 -4.55 9.03
N MET A 74 -0.30 -4.36 7.82
CA MET A 74 -0.89 -3.09 7.40
C MET A 74 -2.17 -2.75 8.17
N GLN A 75 -2.93 -3.77 8.56
CA GLN A 75 -4.16 -3.56 9.33
C GLN A 75 -3.90 -3.01 10.72
N ASP A 76 -2.71 -3.24 11.24
CA ASP A 76 -2.32 -2.79 12.58
C ASP A 76 -1.67 -1.40 12.57
N VAL A 77 -1.56 -0.78 11.41
CA VAL A 77 -0.94 0.54 11.29
C VAL A 77 -1.94 1.61 11.71
N ASN A 78 -1.47 2.53 12.53
CA ASN A 78 -2.27 3.65 13.01
C ASN A 78 -1.95 4.92 12.23
N ARG A 79 -2.90 5.83 12.23
CA ARG A 79 -2.67 7.15 11.68
C ARG A 79 -1.45 7.79 12.33
N GLY A 80 -0.57 8.33 11.51
CA GLY A 80 0.64 8.98 11.99
C GLY A 80 1.85 8.05 12.12
N ASP A 81 1.65 6.76 11.97
CA ASP A 81 2.77 5.83 11.96
C ASP A 81 3.61 6.02 10.70
N VAL A 82 4.85 5.61 10.78
CA VAL A 82 5.77 5.58 9.65
C VAL A 82 6.07 4.12 9.34
N ILE A 83 6.01 3.77 8.08
CA ILE A 83 6.34 2.43 7.62
C ILE A 83 7.68 2.47 6.90
N GLU A 84 8.59 1.64 7.34
CA GLU A 84 9.80 1.30 6.60
C GLU A 84 9.52 0.04 5.82
N PHE A 85 9.85 0.01 4.54
CA PHE A 85 9.49 -1.12 3.70
C PHE A 85 10.57 -1.48 2.71
N VAL A 86 10.48 -2.71 2.23
CA VAL A 86 11.21 -3.17 1.05
C VAL A 86 10.17 -3.75 0.09
N GLY A 87 10.34 -3.50 -1.18
CA GLY A 87 9.37 -3.98 -2.16
C GLY A 87 9.72 -3.57 -3.57
N MET A 88 8.67 -3.48 -4.39
CA MET A 88 8.79 -3.09 -5.79
C MET A 88 7.88 -1.88 -6.02
N SER A 89 8.44 -0.80 -6.54
CA SER A 89 7.66 0.39 -6.85
C SER A 89 7.32 0.43 -8.34
N GLY A 90 6.24 1.09 -8.66
CA GLY A 90 5.81 1.26 -10.04
C GLY A 90 4.56 2.11 -10.08
N GLU A 91 3.86 2.07 -11.21
CA GLU A 91 2.63 2.81 -11.40
C GLU A 91 1.50 1.85 -11.72
N ARG A 92 0.30 2.20 -11.29
CA ARG A 92 -0.91 1.43 -11.56
C ARG A 92 -2.01 2.37 -11.97
N ARG A 93 -2.74 2.01 -13.03
CA ARG A 93 -3.86 2.80 -13.52
C ARG A 93 -5.15 2.27 -12.93
N ASP A 94 -6.02 3.16 -12.46
CA ASP A 94 -7.32 2.77 -11.92
C ASP A 94 -8.38 2.72 -13.01
N ALA A 95 -9.61 2.38 -12.59
CA ALA A 95 -10.74 2.23 -13.52
C ALA A 95 -11.09 3.55 -14.23
N GLY A 96 -10.82 4.68 -13.60
CA GLY A 96 -11.06 5.99 -14.18
C GLY A 96 -9.97 6.49 -15.10
N GLY A 97 -8.89 5.72 -15.24
CA GLY A 97 -7.75 6.09 -16.07
C GLY A 97 -6.68 6.88 -15.35
N ASP A 98 -6.86 7.16 -14.06
CA ASP A 98 -5.84 7.87 -13.28
C ASP A 98 -4.69 6.93 -12.93
N THR A 99 -3.49 7.47 -12.94
CA THR A 99 -2.28 6.73 -12.61
C THR A 99 -1.91 7.00 -11.16
N HIS A 100 -1.64 5.92 -10.43
CA HIS A 100 -1.22 5.98 -9.03
C HIS A 100 0.19 5.43 -8.89
N TYR A 101 1.00 6.13 -8.13
CA TYR A 101 2.28 5.58 -7.72
C TYR A 101 2.02 4.51 -6.67
N ALA A 102 2.59 3.33 -6.86
CA ALA A 102 2.29 2.19 -6.02
C ALA A 102 3.57 1.44 -5.66
N VAL A 103 3.57 0.87 -4.47
CA VAL A 103 4.66 0.01 -4.01
C VAL A 103 4.05 -1.31 -3.56
N VAL A 104 4.50 -2.40 -4.14
CA VAL A 104 4.17 -3.72 -3.63
C VAL A 104 5.13 -4.00 -2.47
N VAL A 105 4.60 -4.01 -1.27
CA VAL A 105 5.39 -4.15 -0.05
C VAL A 105 5.62 -5.63 0.23
N HIS A 106 6.88 -6.05 0.14
CA HIS A 106 7.27 -7.44 0.41
C HIS A 106 7.52 -7.67 1.90
N ASP A 107 8.00 -6.65 2.57
CA ASP A 107 8.19 -6.68 4.01
C ASP A 107 8.16 -5.26 4.55
N MET A 108 7.83 -5.12 5.82
CA MET A 108 7.69 -3.80 6.42
C MET A 108 7.96 -3.83 7.91
N ASN A 109 8.26 -2.66 8.44
CA ASN A 109 8.40 -2.43 9.86
C ASN A 109 7.68 -1.13 10.20
N VAL A 110 6.89 -1.14 11.26
CA VAL A 110 6.16 0.05 11.69
C VAL A 110 6.98 0.78 12.73
N VAL A 111 7.27 2.04 12.45
CA VAL A 111 7.93 2.93 13.39
C VAL A 111 6.89 3.89 13.93
N ARG A 112 6.62 3.79 15.22
CA ARG A 112 5.64 4.67 15.83
C ARG A 112 6.27 5.99 16.18
N THR A 113 5.53 7.06 15.91
CA THR A 113 6.00 8.41 16.26
C THR A 113 5.97 8.58 17.77
N ASN A 114 6.67 9.60 18.26
CA ASN A 114 6.64 9.91 19.68
C ASN A 114 5.23 10.22 20.16
N ALA A 115 4.44 10.89 19.33
CA ALA A 115 3.05 11.19 19.67
C ALA A 115 2.24 9.91 19.83
N SER A 116 2.38 8.95 18.91
CA SER A 116 1.72 7.66 19.01
C SER A 116 2.12 6.92 20.26
N ARG A 117 3.41 6.93 20.57
CA ARG A 117 3.91 6.23 21.76
C ARG A 117 3.39 6.85 23.03
N MET A 118 3.31 8.17 23.08
CA MET A 118 2.79 8.86 24.25
C MET A 118 1.32 8.52 24.50
N GLU A 119 0.54 8.48 23.44
CA GLU A 119 -0.87 8.09 23.55
C GLU A 119 -1.02 6.67 24.09
N ASN A 120 -0.16 5.77 23.66
CA ASN A 120 -0.22 4.38 24.07
C ASN A 120 0.47 4.10 25.40
N GLY A 121 1.37 4.97 25.80
CA GLY A 121 2.17 4.78 27.01
C GLY A 121 1.50 5.26 28.29
N ASN A 122 0.37 5.87 28.15
CA ASN A 122 -0.36 6.39 29.29
C ASN A 122 -1.62 5.58 29.56
#